data_74f192817324abec978595fd0ccecfc3
#
_entry.id   74f192817324abec978595fd0ccecfc3
#
_cell.length_a   1.000
_cell.length_b   1.000
_cell.length_c   1.000
_cell.angle_alpha   90.00
_cell.angle_beta   90.00
_cell.angle_gamma   90.00
#
_symmetry.space_group_name_H-M   'P 1'
#
loop_
_entity.id
_entity.type
_entity.pdbx_description
1 polymer ?
#
loop_
_entity_poly.entity_id
_entity_poly.type
_entity_poly.pdbx_seq_one_letter_code
_entity_poly.pdbx_strand_id
1 'polypeptide(L)'
;MSIVFRQAMLADDETYLGLALAAFEPIRQLGINFSAAHADIDMVRTHIASHGVYVMEKDGEMVSSFTIRYPWGPEPGPFGLPHLGWFATHPGYKKQGLGKQMMSWLEEEILINQLKAPAVSLGTAQNHPWLIEMYRNYGFKEVGQTNLGKGHLTIWMEKILDNQLYDQWKDKKSKREAVK
;
A
#
# COMPACT_ATOMS: atom_id res chain seq x y z
N MET A 1 -13.75 -18.62 14.24
CA MET A 1 -12.71 -17.87 13.52
C MET A 1 -13.19 -16.43 13.35
N SER A 2 -12.52 -15.48 13.99
CA SER A 2 -12.88 -14.06 13.89
C SER A 2 -11.85 -13.30 13.05
N ILE A 3 -12.32 -12.49 12.09
CA ILE A 3 -11.50 -11.56 11.34
C ILE A 3 -12.00 -10.16 11.63
N VAL A 4 -11.08 -9.28 12.03
CA VAL A 4 -11.35 -7.87 12.33
C VAL A 4 -10.42 -7.01 11.48
N PHE A 5 -10.98 -5.98 10.86
CA PHE A 5 -10.23 -4.95 10.15
C PHE A 5 -10.36 -3.64 10.92
N ARG A 6 -9.27 -2.95 11.11
CA ARG A 6 -9.26 -1.68 11.83
C ARG A 6 -8.06 -0.81 11.43
N GLN A 7 -8.13 0.45 11.77
CA GLN A 7 -6.97 1.34 11.69
C GLN A 7 -5.98 0.99 12.80
N ALA A 8 -4.69 1.04 12.50
CA ALA A 8 -3.63 0.88 13.48
C ALA A 8 -3.54 2.12 14.40
N MET A 9 -3.20 1.89 15.64
CA MET A 9 -2.93 2.91 16.66
C MET A 9 -1.46 2.88 17.05
N LEU A 10 -0.96 3.94 17.69
CA LEU A 10 0.43 3.98 18.17
C LEU A 10 0.77 2.83 19.14
N ALA A 11 -0.22 2.36 19.89
CA ALA A 11 -0.05 1.20 20.77
C ALA A 11 0.23 -0.12 20.03
N ASP A 12 0.01 -0.16 18.71
CA ASP A 12 0.29 -1.33 17.87
C ASP A 12 1.76 -1.39 17.39
N ASP A 13 2.59 -0.45 17.74
CA ASP A 13 3.92 -0.22 17.15
C ASP A 13 4.81 -1.46 17.14
N GLU A 14 4.97 -2.14 18.28
CA GLU A 14 5.81 -3.34 18.38
C GLU A 14 5.23 -4.52 17.57
N THR A 15 3.92 -4.74 17.66
CA THR A 15 3.22 -5.81 16.92
C THR A 15 3.30 -5.56 15.41
N TYR A 16 3.09 -4.31 15.00
CA TYR A 16 3.19 -3.91 13.59
C TYR A 16 4.62 -4.05 13.06
N LEU A 17 5.63 -3.64 13.85
CA LEU A 17 7.04 -3.84 13.49
C LEU A 17 7.34 -5.33 13.27
N GLY A 18 6.90 -6.20 14.17
CA GLY A 18 7.06 -7.65 14.04
C GLY A 18 6.43 -8.20 12.76
N LEU A 19 5.22 -7.77 12.42
CA LEU A 19 4.55 -8.14 11.18
C LEU A 19 5.34 -7.67 9.95
N ALA A 20 5.77 -6.42 9.92
CA ALA A 20 6.52 -5.84 8.79
C ALA A 20 7.83 -6.59 8.57
N LEU A 21 8.63 -6.78 9.60
CA LEU A 21 9.92 -7.48 9.50
C LEU A 21 9.76 -8.94 9.05
N ALA A 22 8.76 -9.65 9.58
CA ALA A 22 8.49 -11.04 9.19
C ALA A 22 8.02 -11.14 7.74
N ALA A 23 7.10 -10.27 7.33
CA ALA A 23 6.54 -10.28 5.98
C ALA A 23 7.56 -9.90 4.90
N PHE A 24 8.49 -9.00 5.21
CA PHE A 24 9.50 -8.50 4.27
C PHE A 24 10.84 -9.26 4.32
N GLU A 25 10.96 -10.29 5.15
CA GLU A 25 12.18 -11.14 5.19
C GLU A 25 12.57 -11.71 3.81
N PRO A 26 11.66 -12.32 3.03
CA PRO A 26 12.01 -12.82 1.70
C PRO A 26 12.48 -11.71 0.74
N ILE A 27 11.97 -10.50 0.91
CA ILE A 27 12.33 -9.32 0.09
C ILE A 27 13.74 -8.86 0.42
N ARG A 28 14.13 -8.84 1.70
CA ARG A 28 15.51 -8.57 2.12
C ARG A 28 16.49 -9.57 1.52
N GLN A 29 16.13 -10.86 1.52
CA GLN A 29 16.96 -11.93 0.95
C GLN A 29 17.19 -11.77 -0.56
N LEU A 30 16.26 -11.13 -1.28
CA LEU A 30 16.39 -10.79 -2.70
C LEU A 30 17.21 -9.51 -2.95
N GLY A 31 17.65 -8.81 -1.90
CA GLY A 31 18.38 -7.56 -2.03
C GLY A 31 17.52 -6.38 -2.50
N ILE A 32 16.21 -6.46 -2.37
CA ILE A 32 15.28 -5.40 -2.74
C ILE A 32 15.11 -4.44 -1.57
N ASN A 33 15.34 -3.14 -1.81
CA ASN A 33 15.33 -2.08 -0.79
C ASN A 33 13.96 -1.41 -0.67
N PHE A 34 12.99 -2.11 -0.08
CA PHE A 34 11.77 -1.48 0.41
C PHE A 34 12.00 -0.95 1.84
N SER A 35 11.47 0.24 2.14
CA SER A 35 11.62 0.84 3.48
C SER A 35 11.08 -0.06 4.59
N ALA A 36 9.94 -0.71 4.36
CA ALA A 36 9.35 -1.66 5.32
C ALA A 36 10.25 -2.85 5.65
N ALA A 37 11.14 -3.24 4.73
CA ALA A 37 12.06 -4.36 4.95
C ALA A 37 13.13 -4.07 6.00
N HIS A 38 13.40 -2.80 6.27
CA HIS A 38 14.44 -2.32 7.18
C HIS A 38 13.86 -1.41 8.28
N ALA A 39 12.58 -1.57 8.59
CA ALA A 39 11.91 -0.76 9.58
C ALA A 39 12.47 -0.96 10.99
N ASP A 40 12.48 0.10 11.77
CA ASP A 40 12.70 0.11 13.21
C ASP A 40 11.47 0.70 13.93
N ILE A 41 11.51 0.74 15.26
CA ILE A 41 10.35 1.18 16.05
C ILE A 41 10.02 2.66 15.83
N ASP A 42 11.02 3.52 15.64
CA ASP A 42 10.80 4.95 15.41
C ASP A 42 10.20 5.21 14.03
N MET A 43 10.65 4.48 13.00
CA MET A 43 10.05 4.50 11.68
C MET A 43 8.58 4.05 11.73
N VAL A 44 8.28 2.97 12.45
CA VAL A 44 6.91 2.47 12.58
C VAL A 44 6.01 3.48 13.28
N ARG A 45 6.46 4.08 14.38
CA ARG A 45 5.69 5.12 15.09
C ARG A 45 5.39 6.32 14.20
N THR A 46 6.40 6.82 13.50
CA THR A 46 6.24 7.91 12.53
C THR A 46 5.27 7.51 11.42
N HIS A 47 5.39 6.29 10.91
CA HIS A 47 4.55 5.77 9.84
C HIS A 47 3.08 5.68 10.25
N ILE A 48 2.79 5.12 11.42
CA ILE A 48 1.42 5.04 11.97
C ILE A 48 0.84 6.45 12.21
N ALA A 49 1.64 7.37 12.73
CA ALA A 49 1.19 8.75 12.99
C ALA A 49 0.94 9.57 11.72
N SER A 50 1.64 9.27 10.62
CA SER A 50 1.68 10.10 9.40
C SER A 50 0.75 9.62 8.30
N HIS A 51 0.36 8.35 8.31
CA HIS A 51 -0.37 7.70 7.21
C HIS A 51 -1.64 6.98 7.68
N GLY A 52 -2.47 6.60 6.73
CA GLY A 52 -3.58 5.68 6.98
C GLY A 52 -3.08 4.24 7.01
N VAL A 53 -2.77 3.74 8.18
CA VAL A 53 -2.30 2.37 8.38
C VAL A 53 -3.47 1.51 8.83
N TYR A 54 -3.75 0.44 8.11
CA TYR A 54 -4.86 -0.48 8.38
C TYR A 54 -4.34 -1.88 8.57
N VAL A 55 -4.93 -2.59 9.52
CA VAL A 55 -4.52 -3.94 9.91
C VAL A 55 -5.70 -4.90 9.89
N MET A 56 -5.39 -6.15 9.61
CA MET A 56 -6.29 -7.29 9.74
C MET A 56 -5.81 -8.14 10.91
N GLU A 57 -6.72 -8.45 11.81
CA GLU A 57 -6.53 -9.41 12.88
C GLU A 57 -7.35 -10.67 12.61
N LYS A 58 -6.73 -11.82 12.84
CA LYS A 58 -7.37 -13.13 12.82
C LYS A 58 -7.22 -13.78 14.19
N ASP A 59 -8.34 -14.06 14.84
CA ASP A 59 -8.37 -14.62 16.20
C ASP A 59 -7.51 -13.83 17.21
N GLY A 60 -7.48 -12.49 17.07
CA GLY A 60 -6.73 -11.57 17.92
C GLY A 60 -5.27 -11.35 17.55
N GLU A 61 -4.77 -12.01 16.50
CA GLU A 61 -3.41 -11.82 16.00
C GLU A 61 -3.38 -10.95 14.74
N MET A 62 -2.46 -9.98 14.69
CA MET A 62 -2.25 -9.13 13.52
C MET A 62 -1.58 -9.93 12.41
N VAL A 63 -2.30 -10.17 11.31
CA VAL A 63 -1.86 -11.09 10.25
C VAL A 63 -1.60 -10.42 8.91
N SER A 64 -2.16 -9.23 8.67
CA SER A 64 -1.93 -8.48 7.43
C SER A 64 -2.10 -6.99 7.65
N SER A 65 -1.48 -6.19 6.79
CA SER A 65 -1.59 -4.73 6.84
C SER A 65 -1.42 -4.10 5.46
N PHE A 66 -1.99 -2.91 5.32
CA PHE A 66 -1.75 -1.99 4.22
C PHE A 66 -1.63 -0.56 4.74
N THR A 67 -0.85 0.25 4.04
CA THR A 67 -0.75 1.69 4.28
C THR A 67 -1.30 2.45 3.10
N ILE A 68 -2.08 3.49 3.39
CA ILE A 68 -2.47 4.52 2.43
C ILE A 68 -1.69 5.80 2.75
N ARG A 69 -0.86 6.24 1.82
CA ARG A 69 -0.29 7.58 1.83
C ARG A 69 -1.28 8.50 1.14
N TYR A 70 -1.80 9.48 1.88
CA TYR A 70 -2.80 10.39 1.36
C TYR A 70 -2.17 11.44 0.43
N PRO A 71 -2.85 11.86 -0.65
CA PRO A 71 -2.32 12.90 -1.54
C PRO A 71 -2.18 14.27 -0.87
N TRP A 72 -2.87 14.50 0.26
CA TRP A 72 -2.75 15.69 1.11
C TRP A 72 -1.86 15.49 2.34
N GLY A 73 -1.27 14.32 2.50
CA GLY A 73 -0.42 13.96 3.64
C GLY A 73 1.02 14.43 3.49
N PRO A 74 1.88 14.12 4.49
CA PRO A 74 3.29 14.58 4.51
C PRO A 74 4.16 13.95 3.44
N GLU A 75 3.82 12.75 2.97
CA GLU A 75 4.57 12.01 1.96
C GLU A 75 3.63 11.45 0.89
N PRO A 76 3.03 12.30 0.06
CA PRO A 76 2.11 11.82 -0.98
C PRO A 76 2.83 10.99 -2.04
N GLY A 77 2.10 10.09 -2.68
CA GLY A 77 2.57 9.42 -3.89
C GLY A 77 2.69 10.39 -5.07
N PRO A 78 3.29 9.95 -6.18
CA PRO A 78 3.65 10.86 -7.29
C PRO A 78 2.47 11.32 -8.15
N PHE A 79 1.28 10.74 -8.01
CA PHE A 79 0.18 10.96 -8.97
C PHE A 79 -0.98 11.81 -8.44
N GLY A 80 -0.94 12.24 -7.19
CA GLY A 80 -2.06 12.95 -6.57
C GLY A 80 -3.26 12.06 -6.25
N LEU A 81 -3.01 10.77 -6.08
CA LEU A 81 -3.97 9.72 -5.73
C LEU A 81 -3.58 9.12 -4.36
N PRO A 82 -4.52 8.49 -3.65
CA PRO A 82 -4.13 7.58 -2.57
C PRO A 82 -3.09 6.58 -3.07
N HIS A 83 -2.01 6.42 -2.32
CA HIS A 83 -0.86 5.61 -2.72
C HIS A 83 -0.63 4.49 -1.72
N LEU A 84 -0.69 3.25 -2.18
CA LEU A 84 -0.52 2.08 -1.32
C LEU A 84 0.95 1.77 -1.08
N GLY A 85 1.25 1.34 0.12
CA GLY A 85 2.55 0.86 0.49
C GLY A 85 2.48 -0.07 1.70
N TRP A 86 3.62 -0.61 2.06
CA TRP A 86 3.80 -1.47 3.22
C TRP A 86 2.76 -2.62 3.28
N PHE A 87 2.45 -3.19 2.12
CA PHE A 87 1.60 -4.37 2.08
C PHE A 87 2.34 -5.56 2.70
N ALA A 88 1.83 -6.04 3.80
CA ALA A 88 2.41 -7.14 4.56
C ALA A 88 1.36 -8.21 4.88
N THR A 89 1.74 -9.48 4.74
CA THR A 89 0.99 -10.60 5.27
C THR A 89 1.97 -11.51 6.00
N HIS A 90 1.67 -11.87 7.23
CA HIS A 90 2.53 -12.70 8.06
C HIS A 90 2.81 -14.05 7.36
N PRO A 91 4.07 -14.49 7.26
CA PRO A 91 4.42 -15.71 6.51
C PRO A 91 3.76 -16.98 7.05
N GLY A 92 3.45 -17.04 8.33
CA GLY A 92 2.71 -18.15 8.94
C GLY A 92 1.28 -18.30 8.46
N TYR A 93 0.73 -17.28 7.78
CA TYR A 93 -0.63 -17.26 7.24
C TYR A 93 -0.69 -17.20 5.72
N LYS A 94 0.43 -17.49 5.05
CA LYS A 94 0.47 -17.53 3.57
C LYS A 94 -0.48 -18.58 3.00
N LYS A 95 -0.90 -18.37 1.76
CA LYS A 95 -1.80 -19.24 0.98
C LYS A 95 -3.21 -19.42 1.59
N GLN A 96 -3.61 -18.55 2.51
CA GLN A 96 -4.97 -18.53 3.07
C GLN A 96 -5.85 -17.44 2.45
N GLY A 97 -5.35 -16.69 1.48
CA GLY A 97 -6.08 -15.59 0.82
C GLY A 97 -6.25 -14.33 1.69
N LEU A 98 -5.52 -14.21 2.80
CA LEU A 98 -5.67 -13.07 3.72
C LEU A 98 -5.23 -11.75 3.12
N GLY A 99 -4.16 -11.75 2.34
CA GLY A 99 -3.71 -10.55 1.63
C GLY A 99 -4.75 -10.05 0.64
N LYS A 100 -5.41 -10.95 -0.07
CA LYS A 100 -6.50 -10.61 -0.99
C LYS A 100 -7.72 -10.07 -0.23
N GLN A 101 -8.07 -10.65 0.91
CA GLN A 101 -9.15 -10.15 1.76
C GLN A 101 -8.83 -8.76 2.30
N MET A 102 -7.59 -8.52 2.74
CA MET A 102 -7.13 -7.20 3.19
C MET A 102 -7.22 -6.16 2.08
N MET A 103 -6.76 -6.48 0.87
CA MET A 103 -6.87 -5.59 -0.29
C MET A 103 -8.33 -5.28 -0.63
N SER A 104 -9.20 -6.27 -0.68
CA SER A 104 -10.63 -6.08 -1.00
C SER A 104 -11.31 -5.19 0.02
N TRP A 105 -11.08 -5.44 1.30
CA TRP A 105 -11.65 -4.62 2.38
C TRP A 105 -11.15 -3.16 2.30
N LEU A 106 -9.83 -2.97 2.12
CA LEU A 106 -9.25 -1.63 2.01
C LEU A 106 -9.83 -0.85 0.83
N GLU A 107 -9.98 -1.53 -0.32
CA GLU A 107 -10.56 -0.95 -1.52
C GLU A 107 -12.02 -0.54 -1.32
N GLU A 108 -12.85 -1.44 -0.82
CA GLU A 108 -14.28 -1.20 -0.67
C GLU A 108 -14.58 -0.21 0.47
N GLU A 109 -14.05 -0.46 1.66
CA GLU A 109 -14.43 0.31 2.85
C GLU A 109 -13.68 1.63 2.94
N ILE A 110 -12.41 1.68 2.61
CA ILE A 110 -11.60 2.87 2.79
C ILE A 110 -11.53 3.69 1.50
N LEU A 111 -11.03 3.11 0.42
CA LEU A 111 -10.79 3.86 -0.81
C LEU A 111 -12.11 4.30 -1.49
N ILE A 112 -13.08 3.42 -1.61
CA ILE A 112 -14.36 3.71 -2.27
C ILE A 112 -15.33 4.39 -1.31
N ASN A 113 -15.67 3.75 -0.18
CA ASN A 113 -16.74 4.23 0.69
C ASN A 113 -16.35 5.47 1.49
N GLN A 114 -15.16 5.52 2.09
CA GLN A 114 -14.73 6.65 2.91
C GLN A 114 -14.07 7.77 2.09
N LEU A 115 -13.08 7.44 1.28
CA LEU A 115 -12.28 8.44 0.56
C LEU A 115 -12.90 8.91 -0.75
N LYS A 116 -13.84 8.16 -1.31
CA LYS A 116 -14.41 8.44 -2.64
C LYS A 116 -13.30 8.63 -3.69
N ALA A 117 -12.27 7.80 -3.61
CA ALA A 117 -11.11 7.92 -4.46
C ALA A 117 -11.43 7.50 -5.91
N PRO A 118 -11.00 8.28 -6.90
CA PRO A 118 -11.21 7.93 -8.31
C PRO A 118 -10.38 6.75 -8.75
N ALA A 119 -9.18 6.62 -8.18
CA ALA A 119 -8.20 5.60 -8.46
C ALA A 119 -7.24 5.48 -7.29
N VAL A 120 -6.40 4.47 -7.33
CA VAL A 120 -5.33 4.23 -6.35
C VAL A 120 -4.06 3.85 -7.07
N SER A 121 -2.91 4.29 -6.56
CA SER A 121 -1.59 3.98 -7.13
C SER A 121 -0.71 3.23 -6.14
N LEU A 122 0.32 2.60 -6.66
CA LEU A 122 1.41 2.01 -5.89
C LEU A 122 2.70 1.97 -6.70
N GLY A 123 3.81 1.76 -6.00
CA GLY A 123 5.11 1.48 -6.62
C GLY A 123 5.63 0.12 -6.16
N THR A 124 6.22 -0.62 -7.08
CA THR A 124 6.86 -1.91 -6.78
C THR A 124 8.18 -2.06 -7.52
N ALA A 125 8.98 -3.04 -7.13
CA ALA A 125 10.28 -3.28 -7.73
C ALA A 125 10.15 -4.14 -9.00
N GLN A 126 10.79 -3.69 -10.09
CA GLN A 126 10.83 -4.42 -11.35
C GLN A 126 11.38 -5.84 -11.19
N ASN A 127 12.40 -6.00 -10.38
CA ASN A 127 13.09 -7.28 -10.18
C ASN A 127 12.45 -8.19 -9.13
N HIS A 128 11.28 -7.82 -8.57
CA HIS A 128 10.55 -8.70 -7.67
C HIS A 128 9.83 -9.79 -8.49
N PRO A 129 10.03 -11.09 -8.17
CA PRO A 129 9.60 -12.20 -9.05
C PRO A 129 8.09 -12.30 -9.30
N TRP A 130 7.24 -11.83 -8.37
CA TRP A 130 5.78 -12.06 -8.47
C TRP A 130 4.90 -10.86 -8.12
N LEU A 131 5.44 -9.74 -7.58
CA LEU A 131 4.60 -8.63 -7.12
C LEU A 131 3.84 -7.94 -8.25
N ILE A 132 4.50 -7.70 -9.39
CA ILE A 132 3.85 -7.05 -10.53
C ILE A 132 2.66 -7.88 -11.01
N GLU A 133 2.85 -9.18 -11.16
CA GLU A 133 1.77 -10.09 -11.59
C GLU A 133 0.65 -10.17 -10.55
N MET A 134 1.00 -10.21 -9.27
CA MET A 134 0.01 -10.17 -8.19
C MET A 134 -0.86 -8.92 -8.26
N TYR A 135 -0.25 -7.74 -8.44
CA TYR A 135 -1.00 -6.49 -8.55
C TYR A 135 -1.82 -6.40 -9.85
N ARG A 136 -1.30 -6.94 -10.96
CA ARG A 136 -2.11 -7.10 -12.19
C ARG A 136 -3.37 -7.93 -11.93
N ASN A 137 -3.24 -9.02 -11.21
CA ASN A 137 -4.38 -9.88 -10.83
C ASN A 137 -5.37 -9.16 -9.90
N TYR A 138 -4.93 -8.15 -9.15
CA TYR A 138 -5.82 -7.27 -8.39
C TYR A 138 -6.44 -6.13 -9.22
N GLY A 139 -6.14 -6.05 -10.52
CA GLY A 139 -6.68 -5.06 -11.44
C GLY A 139 -5.83 -3.82 -11.65
N PHE A 140 -4.60 -3.79 -11.14
CA PHE A 140 -3.65 -2.71 -11.40
C PHE A 140 -3.03 -2.83 -12.78
N LYS A 141 -2.72 -1.68 -13.39
CA LYS A 141 -1.99 -1.56 -14.66
C LYS A 141 -0.73 -0.73 -14.45
N GLU A 142 0.34 -1.07 -15.17
CA GLU A 142 1.56 -0.27 -15.20
C GLU A 142 1.30 1.07 -15.88
N VAL A 143 1.75 2.15 -15.24
CA VAL A 143 1.59 3.52 -15.75
C VAL A 143 2.94 4.26 -15.91
N GLY A 144 4.03 3.66 -15.51
CA GLY A 144 5.37 4.23 -15.68
C GLY A 144 6.42 3.53 -14.86
N GLN A 145 7.65 4.04 -14.98
CA GLN A 145 8.79 3.54 -14.21
C GLN A 145 9.76 4.67 -13.88
N THR A 146 10.46 4.55 -12.78
CA THR A 146 11.44 5.54 -12.34
C THR A 146 12.61 4.86 -11.64
N ASN A 147 13.82 5.32 -11.89
CA ASN A 147 14.98 4.95 -11.10
C ASN A 147 15.10 5.88 -9.88
N LEU A 148 14.77 5.36 -8.70
CA LEU A 148 14.86 6.09 -7.43
C LEU A 148 16.21 5.93 -6.72
N GLY A 149 17.20 5.30 -7.37
CA GLY A 149 18.50 5.06 -6.76
C GLY A 149 18.53 3.95 -5.71
N LYS A 150 17.53 3.08 -5.71
CA LYS A 150 17.39 1.96 -4.74
C LYS A 150 18.01 0.65 -5.21
N GLY A 151 18.74 0.67 -6.34
CA GLY A 151 19.29 -0.55 -6.94
C GLY A 151 18.32 -1.34 -7.81
N HIS A 152 17.11 -0.85 -8.02
CA HIS A 152 16.10 -1.40 -8.91
C HIS A 152 15.24 -0.29 -9.53
N LEU A 153 14.59 -0.56 -10.65
CA LEU A 153 13.55 0.30 -11.17
C LEU A 153 12.28 0.16 -10.33
N THR A 154 11.64 1.28 -10.02
CA THR A 154 10.30 1.31 -9.45
C THR A 154 9.29 1.32 -10.58
N ILE A 155 8.40 0.35 -10.58
CA ILE A 155 7.27 0.27 -11.50
C ILE A 155 6.06 0.89 -10.81
N TRP A 156 5.50 1.92 -11.43
CA TRP A 156 4.28 2.57 -10.96
C TRP A 156 3.07 1.87 -11.55
N MET A 157 2.11 1.59 -10.69
CA MET A 157 0.86 0.92 -11.07
C MET A 157 -0.34 1.70 -10.55
N GLU A 158 -1.44 1.62 -11.27
CA GLU A 158 -2.67 2.32 -10.97
C GLU A 158 -3.88 1.42 -11.21
N LYS A 159 -4.89 1.56 -10.35
CA LYS A 159 -6.20 0.93 -10.51
C LYS A 159 -7.29 2.00 -10.45
N ILE A 160 -8.12 2.07 -11.48
CA ILE A 160 -9.29 2.93 -11.51
C ILE A 160 -10.37 2.29 -10.64
N LEU A 161 -10.93 3.04 -9.69
CA LEU A 161 -11.98 2.58 -8.78
C LEU A 161 -13.36 3.03 -9.24
N ASP A 162 -13.46 4.22 -9.85
CA ASP A 162 -14.68 4.80 -10.40
C ASP A 162 -14.33 5.61 -11.65
N ASN A 163 -14.84 5.18 -12.80
CA ASN A 163 -14.51 5.79 -14.10
C ASN A 163 -14.97 7.25 -14.19
N GLN A 164 -16.15 7.57 -13.67
CA GLN A 164 -16.69 8.93 -13.72
C GLN A 164 -15.87 9.88 -12.85
N LEU A 165 -15.56 9.47 -11.62
CA LEU A 165 -14.69 10.23 -10.72
C LEU A 165 -13.28 10.38 -11.29
N TYR A 166 -12.76 9.35 -11.93
CA TYR A 166 -11.45 9.37 -12.56
C TYR A 166 -11.35 10.37 -13.69
N ASP A 167 -12.34 10.40 -14.58
CA ASP A 167 -12.41 11.37 -15.68
C ASP A 167 -12.48 12.80 -15.15
N GLN A 168 -13.32 13.05 -14.15
CA GLN A 168 -13.41 14.35 -13.48
C GLN A 168 -12.09 14.77 -12.83
N TRP A 169 -11.41 13.85 -12.18
CA TRP A 169 -10.11 14.09 -11.54
C TRP A 169 -9.03 14.43 -12.57
N LYS A 170 -8.97 13.71 -13.68
CA LYS A 170 -8.05 13.98 -14.80
C LYS A 170 -8.27 15.36 -15.39
N ASP A 171 -9.52 15.75 -15.63
CA ASP A 171 -9.86 17.07 -16.16
C ASP A 171 -9.44 18.20 -15.23
N LYS A 172 -9.66 18.04 -13.94
CA LYS A 172 -9.21 19.02 -12.93
C LYS A 172 -7.69 19.11 -12.85
N LYS A 173 -6.99 18.00 -12.96
CA LYS A 173 -5.52 17.94 -12.95
C LYS A 173 -4.96 18.68 -14.17
N SER A 174 -5.45 18.37 -15.36
CA SER A 174 -5.02 19.02 -16.61
C SER A 174 -5.24 20.53 -16.58
N LYS A 175 -6.37 21.01 -16.05
CA LYS A 175 -6.67 22.45 -15.90
C LYS A 175 -5.70 23.15 -14.93
N ARG A 176 -5.30 22.48 -13.83
CA ARG A 176 -4.34 23.03 -12.88
C ARG A 176 -2.92 23.11 -13.44
N GLU A 177 -2.53 22.14 -14.28
CA GLU A 177 -1.21 22.14 -14.93
C GLU A 177 -1.13 23.19 -16.06
N ALA A 178 -2.24 23.45 -16.76
CA ALA A 178 -2.31 24.47 -17.81
C ALA A 178 -2.22 25.92 -17.29
N VAL A 179 -2.46 26.15 -16.00
CA VAL A 179 -2.43 27.50 -15.34
C VAL A 179 -1.06 27.82 -14.72
N LYS A 180 -0.12 26.86 -14.68
CA LYS A 180 1.27 27.04 -14.22
C LYS A 180 2.18 27.38 -15.37
#